data_01dae43ca93e93dd8b2b4477069d3ba7
#
_entry.id   01dae43ca93e93dd8b2b4477069d3ba7
#
_cell.length_a   1.000
_cell.length_b   1.000
_cell.length_c   1.000
_cell.angle_alpha   90.00
_cell.angle_beta   90.00
_cell.angle_gamma   90.00
#
_symmetry.space_group_name_H-M   'P 1'
#
loop_
_entity.id
_entity.type
_entity.pdbx_description
1 polymer ?
#
loop_
_entity_poly.entity_id
_entity_poly.type
_entity_poly.pdbx_seq_one_letter_code
_entity_poly.pdbx_strand_id
1 'polypeptide(L)'
;VGLSRNNALLRADADLCLFSDEDIVYDDGAVERIIEGFEQHPEADMLLFNVRVQESRFTYWNSFYKRVRWYNCGRYPAYSFALRTAKMHEKNLTYSLLFGGGAKYANGEDSLFIHDCLKAGLKVYSIPVEIGEEQPRPSTWFFGFDRKFFHDRGVLYHVLYGKLAAVMGFRFLLKNKSNMNSESCPDGLTFDEAKKALLSGI
;
A
#
# COMPACT_ATOMS: atom_id res chain seq x y z
N VAL A 1 3.95 12.91 1.60
CA VAL A 1 2.82 12.18 1.03
C VAL A 1 1.64 12.17 2.00
N GLY A 2 1.75 11.62 3.21
CA GLY A 2 0.64 11.47 4.16
C GLY A 2 -0.07 12.78 4.51
N LEU A 3 0.65 13.88 4.73
CA LEU A 3 0.05 15.18 5.02
C LEU A 3 -0.80 15.71 3.84
N SER A 4 -0.32 15.56 2.61
CA SER A 4 -1.04 15.97 1.40
C SER A 4 -2.33 15.16 1.24
N ARG A 5 -2.26 13.83 1.39
CA ARG A 5 -3.43 12.95 1.34
C ARG A 5 -4.44 13.28 2.44
N ASN A 6 -3.99 13.54 3.67
CA ASN A 6 -4.89 13.94 4.77
C ASN A 6 -5.60 15.26 4.49
N ASN A 7 -4.88 16.24 3.93
CA ASN A 7 -5.49 17.52 3.53
C ASN A 7 -6.54 17.34 2.42
N ALA A 8 -6.32 16.43 1.48
CA ALA A 8 -7.29 16.10 0.44
C ALA A 8 -8.51 15.37 1.04
N LEU A 9 -8.30 14.39 1.90
CA LEU A 9 -9.35 13.64 2.58
C LEU A 9 -10.30 14.53 3.39
N LEU A 10 -9.75 15.52 4.11
CA LEU A 10 -10.57 16.48 4.89
C LEU A 10 -11.50 17.32 4.02
N ARG A 11 -11.22 17.44 2.73
CA ARG A 11 -11.99 18.23 1.76
C ARG A 11 -12.84 17.38 0.82
N ALA A 12 -12.66 16.07 0.87
CA ALA A 12 -13.44 15.15 0.03
C ALA A 12 -14.90 15.12 0.52
N ASP A 13 -15.84 15.48 -0.34
CA ASP A 13 -17.29 15.60 -0.06
C ASP A 13 -18.15 14.76 -1.02
N ALA A 14 -17.57 14.21 -2.10
CA ALA A 14 -18.25 13.29 -3.00
C ALA A 14 -18.49 11.92 -2.34
N ASP A 15 -19.40 11.12 -2.89
CA ASP A 15 -19.76 9.79 -2.38
C ASP A 15 -18.57 8.83 -2.33
N LEU A 16 -17.72 8.88 -3.36
CA LEU A 16 -16.53 8.04 -3.50
C LEU A 16 -15.26 8.91 -3.59
N CYS A 17 -14.21 8.47 -2.93
CA CYS A 17 -12.88 9.05 -2.99
C CYS A 17 -11.91 8.05 -3.59
N LEU A 18 -11.26 8.42 -4.69
CA LEU A 18 -10.17 7.67 -5.33
C LEU A 18 -8.85 8.34 -4.98
N PHE A 19 -7.88 7.56 -4.50
CA PHE A 19 -6.51 8.05 -4.38
C PHE A 19 -5.79 7.93 -5.72
N SER A 20 -5.06 8.97 -6.08
CA SER A 20 -4.26 9.01 -7.31
C SER A 20 -2.88 9.56 -7.02
N ASP A 21 -1.89 9.00 -7.69
CA ASP A 21 -0.56 9.59 -7.78
C ASP A 21 -0.43 10.31 -9.14
N GLU A 22 0.50 11.26 -9.25
CA GLU A 22 0.63 12.13 -10.43
C GLU A 22 1.08 11.41 -11.71
N ASP A 23 1.55 10.17 -11.58
CA ASP A 23 2.03 9.30 -12.66
C ASP A 23 0.99 8.23 -13.08
N ILE A 24 -0.23 8.30 -12.58
CA ILE A 24 -1.30 7.40 -12.99
C ILE A 24 -2.13 8.03 -14.11
N VAL A 25 -2.25 7.31 -15.22
CA VAL A 25 -3.16 7.64 -16.32
C VAL A 25 -4.32 6.67 -16.28
N TYR A 26 -5.50 7.20 -16.04
CA TYR A 26 -6.72 6.39 -16.02
C TYR A 26 -7.21 6.10 -17.44
N ASP A 27 -7.69 4.88 -17.65
CA ASP A 27 -8.30 4.48 -18.91
C ASP A 27 -9.64 5.19 -19.12
N ASP A 28 -10.07 5.31 -20.38
CA ASP A 28 -11.41 5.77 -20.70
C ASP A 28 -12.45 4.90 -20.00
N GLY A 29 -13.43 5.54 -19.36
CA GLY A 29 -14.47 4.86 -18.57
C GLY A 29 -13.99 4.30 -17.20
N ALA A 30 -12.83 4.72 -16.69
CA ALA A 30 -12.35 4.27 -15.38
C ALA A 30 -13.27 4.71 -14.23
N VAL A 31 -13.81 5.92 -14.30
CA VAL A 31 -14.74 6.43 -13.28
C VAL A 31 -16.01 5.60 -13.25
N GLU A 32 -16.58 5.30 -14.42
CA GLU A 32 -17.75 4.46 -14.57
C GLU A 32 -17.52 3.07 -14.00
N ARG A 33 -16.38 2.44 -14.32
CA ARG A 33 -16.01 1.12 -13.76
C ARG A 33 -15.85 1.13 -12.24
N ILE A 34 -15.35 2.24 -11.67
CA ILE A 34 -15.25 2.39 -10.20
C ILE A 34 -16.66 2.47 -9.59
N ILE A 35 -17.54 3.29 -10.15
CA ILE A 35 -18.94 3.44 -9.69
C ILE A 35 -19.65 2.09 -9.77
N GLU A 36 -19.63 1.43 -10.94
CA GLU A 36 -20.20 0.10 -11.15
C GLU A 36 -19.69 -0.92 -10.14
N GLY A 37 -18.39 -0.88 -9.82
CA GLY A 37 -17.80 -1.75 -8.79
C GLY A 37 -18.48 -1.60 -7.44
N PHE A 38 -18.77 -0.37 -7.01
CA PHE A 38 -19.49 -0.11 -5.75
C PHE A 38 -21.00 -0.39 -5.82
N GLU A 39 -21.62 -0.26 -7.00
CA GLU A 39 -23.02 -0.62 -7.22
C GLU A 39 -23.21 -2.13 -7.17
N GLN A 40 -22.31 -2.90 -7.79
CA GLN A 40 -22.33 -4.37 -7.77
C GLN A 40 -21.96 -4.96 -6.40
N HIS A 41 -21.23 -4.19 -5.58
CA HIS A 41 -20.75 -4.60 -4.26
C HIS A 41 -21.13 -3.58 -3.17
N PRO A 42 -22.42 -3.41 -2.89
CA PRO A 42 -22.91 -2.40 -1.94
C PRO A 42 -22.43 -2.61 -0.52
N GLU A 43 -21.99 -3.84 -0.18
CA GLU A 43 -21.40 -4.17 1.11
C GLU A 43 -19.95 -3.67 1.26
N ALA A 44 -19.28 -3.29 0.17
CA ALA A 44 -17.90 -2.82 0.22
C ALA A 44 -17.81 -1.36 0.66
N ASP A 45 -16.99 -1.08 1.65
CA ASP A 45 -16.64 0.28 2.06
C ASP A 45 -15.40 0.79 1.29
N MET A 46 -14.53 -0.12 0.83
CA MET A 46 -13.34 0.15 0.01
C MET A 46 -13.15 -0.97 -1.01
N LEU A 47 -12.86 -0.59 -2.26
CA LEU A 47 -12.48 -1.48 -3.35
C LEU A 47 -11.06 -1.20 -3.82
N LEU A 48 -10.30 -2.28 -4.06
CA LEU A 48 -8.92 -2.26 -4.55
C LEU A 48 -8.91 -2.78 -5.98
N PHE A 49 -8.59 -1.88 -6.91
CA PHE A 49 -8.59 -2.11 -8.35
C PHE A 49 -7.22 -2.58 -8.86
N ASN A 50 -7.14 -2.97 -10.12
CA ASN A 50 -5.87 -3.19 -10.80
C ASN A 50 -5.44 -1.91 -11.54
N VAL A 51 -4.14 -1.63 -11.45
CA VAL A 51 -3.46 -0.62 -12.26
C VAL A 51 -2.25 -1.30 -12.88
N ARG A 52 -2.07 -1.16 -14.19
CA ARG A 52 -0.89 -1.67 -14.88
C ARG A 52 0.35 -0.92 -14.42
N VAL A 53 1.38 -1.65 -14.06
CA VAL A 53 2.64 -1.08 -13.59
C VAL A 53 3.81 -1.80 -14.26
N GLN A 54 4.99 -1.18 -14.24
CA GLN A 54 6.21 -1.84 -14.70
C GLN A 54 6.48 -3.13 -13.90
N GLU A 55 7.09 -4.12 -14.52
CA GLU A 55 7.39 -5.41 -13.91
C GLU A 55 8.17 -5.27 -12.59
N SER A 56 9.12 -4.35 -12.53
CA SER A 56 9.92 -4.05 -11.33
C SER A 56 9.11 -3.50 -10.14
N ARG A 57 7.94 -2.91 -10.40
CA ARG A 57 7.03 -2.34 -9.40
C ARG A 57 5.82 -3.22 -9.12
N PHE A 58 5.68 -4.31 -9.84
CA PHE A 58 4.55 -5.22 -9.72
C PHE A 58 4.50 -5.88 -8.34
N THR A 59 3.44 -5.65 -7.61
CA THR A 59 3.26 -6.22 -6.27
C THR A 59 2.23 -7.33 -6.25
N TYR A 60 1.07 -7.09 -6.87
CA TYR A 60 -0.06 -8.01 -6.86
C TYR A 60 -1.07 -7.65 -7.95
N TRP A 61 -1.73 -8.68 -8.53
CA TRP A 61 -2.84 -8.54 -9.45
C TRP A 61 -4.09 -9.21 -8.89
N ASN A 62 -5.20 -8.51 -8.90
CA ASN A 62 -6.48 -9.03 -8.44
C ASN A 62 -7.12 -9.86 -9.54
N SER A 63 -7.24 -11.16 -9.35
CA SER A 63 -7.89 -12.08 -10.29
C SER A 63 -9.34 -12.39 -9.89
N PHE A 64 -9.74 -12.05 -8.67
CA PHE A 64 -11.05 -12.37 -8.11
C PHE A 64 -11.53 -11.28 -7.16
N TYR A 65 -12.86 -11.12 -7.04
CA TYR A 65 -13.46 -10.39 -5.94
C TYR A 65 -13.19 -11.12 -4.62
N LYS A 66 -12.45 -10.48 -3.71
CA LYS A 66 -12.00 -11.16 -2.49
C LYS A 66 -11.86 -10.18 -1.32
N ARG A 67 -12.32 -10.60 -0.15
CA ARG A 67 -12.13 -9.86 1.10
C ARG A 67 -10.65 -9.71 1.43
N VAL A 68 -10.21 -8.46 1.63
CA VAL A 68 -8.88 -8.14 2.16
C VAL A 68 -8.86 -8.33 3.67
N ARG A 69 -7.77 -8.84 4.19
CA ARG A 69 -7.57 -9.16 5.60
C ARG A 69 -6.27 -8.53 6.11
N TRP A 70 -6.10 -8.46 7.42
CA TRP A 70 -4.92 -7.89 8.07
C TRP A 70 -3.58 -8.46 7.57
N TYR A 71 -3.54 -9.74 7.20
CA TYR A 71 -2.31 -10.42 6.76
C TYR A 71 -1.95 -10.20 5.29
N ASN A 72 -2.81 -9.61 4.49
CA ASN A 72 -2.58 -9.36 3.07
C ASN A 72 -2.80 -7.90 2.63
N CYS A 73 -3.11 -6.99 3.56
CA CYS A 73 -3.35 -5.58 3.26
C CYS A 73 -2.09 -4.81 2.78
N GLY A 74 -0.89 -5.29 3.12
CA GLY A 74 0.37 -4.61 2.81
C GLY A 74 0.90 -4.81 1.38
N ARG A 75 0.04 -5.08 0.40
CA ARG A 75 0.43 -5.30 -1.00
C ARG A 75 -0.19 -4.32 -1.98
N TYR A 76 -1.06 -3.44 -1.52
CA TYR A 76 -1.84 -2.55 -2.37
C TYR A 76 -1.33 -1.11 -2.24
N PRO A 77 -0.94 -0.47 -3.35
CA PRO A 77 -0.57 0.94 -3.39
C PRO A 77 -1.82 1.83 -3.37
N ALA A 78 -1.67 3.08 -2.90
CA ALA A 78 -2.78 4.01 -2.76
C ALA A 78 -3.55 4.26 -4.06
N TYR A 79 -2.86 4.39 -5.17
CA TYR A 79 -3.47 4.65 -6.47
C TYR A 79 -4.39 3.52 -6.98
N SER A 80 -4.42 2.39 -6.28
CA SER A 80 -5.27 1.25 -6.65
C SER A 80 -6.60 1.22 -5.93
N PHE A 81 -6.89 2.12 -5.00
CA PHE A 81 -8.11 2.00 -4.21
C PHE A 81 -9.00 3.24 -4.14
N ALA A 82 -10.28 2.96 -4.19
CA ALA A 82 -11.34 3.91 -3.89
C ALA A 82 -12.14 3.46 -2.67
N LEU A 83 -12.77 4.41 -1.98
CA LEU A 83 -13.54 4.16 -0.77
C LEU A 83 -14.74 5.10 -0.66
N ARG A 84 -15.74 4.69 0.13
CA ARG A 84 -16.87 5.53 0.48
C ARG A 84 -16.43 6.64 1.42
N THR A 85 -16.50 7.89 0.96
CA THR A 85 -16.02 9.06 1.68
C THR A 85 -16.67 9.19 3.06
N ALA A 86 -17.98 8.98 3.14
CA ALA A 86 -18.71 9.04 4.40
C ALA A 86 -18.17 8.06 5.46
N LYS A 87 -17.73 6.85 5.05
CA LYS A 87 -17.14 5.86 5.97
C LYS A 87 -15.79 6.29 6.52
N MET A 88 -15.00 6.96 5.70
CA MET A 88 -13.72 7.50 6.12
C MET A 88 -13.90 8.61 7.17
N HIS A 89 -14.82 9.54 6.94
CA HIS A 89 -15.13 10.62 7.89
C HIS A 89 -15.74 10.08 9.19
N GLU A 90 -16.71 9.15 9.10
CA GLU A 90 -17.33 8.50 10.26
C GLU A 90 -16.29 7.87 11.20
N LYS A 91 -15.24 7.27 10.64
CA LYS A 91 -14.19 6.57 11.39
C LYS A 91 -12.95 7.43 11.66
N ASN A 92 -12.94 8.70 11.25
CA ASN A 92 -11.79 9.61 11.38
C ASN A 92 -10.48 9.00 10.85
N LEU A 93 -10.55 8.34 9.68
CA LEU A 93 -9.40 7.66 9.09
C LEU A 93 -8.45 8.67 8.45
N THR A 94 -7.16 8.53 8.76
CA THR A 94 -6.09 9.39 8.25
C THR A 94 -4.85 8.58 7.94
N TYR A 95 -4.02 9.09 7.04
CA TYR A 95 -2.68 8.56 6.80
C TYR A 95 -1.75 8.89 7.97
N SER A 96 -0.90 7.94 8.32
CA SER A 96 0.19 8.17 9.26
C SER A 96 1.17 9.22 8.73
N LEU A 97 1.58 10.15 9.58
CA LEU A 97 2.63 11.13 9.25
C LEU A 97 4.05 10.62 9.53
N LEU A 98 4.16 9.42 10.13
CA LEU A 98 5.45 8.80 10.45
C LEU A 98 5.97 7.90 9.32
N PHE A 99 5.09 7.49 8.39
CA PHE A 99 5.41 6.55 7.31
C PHE A 99 5.13 7.17 5.95
N GLY A 100 5.90 6.72 4.94
CA GLY A 100 5.75 7.14 3.55
C GLY A 100 6.82 8.11 3.07
N GLY A 101 6.71 8.47 1.81
CA GLY A 101 7.67 9.37 1.17
C GLY A 101 7.82 10.70 1.90
N GLY A 102 9.06 11.03 2.30
CA GLY A 102 9.39 12.24 3.04
C GLY A 102 9.12 12.18 4.56
N ALA A 103 8.66 11.03 5.08
CA ALA A 103 8.47 10.80 6.50
C ALA A 103 9.69 10.13 7.16
N LYS A 104 9.63 9.93 8.49
CA LYS A 104 10.69 9.27 9.26
C LYS A 104 10.99 7.85 8.74
N TYR A 105 9.94 7.09 8.44
CA TYR A 105 10.01 5.74 7.87
C TYR A 105 9.59 5.80 6.40
N ALA A 106 10.48 5.41 5.50
CA ALA A 106 10.41 5.72 4.07
C ALA A 106 9.23 5.07 3.31
N ASN A 107 8.52 4.12 3.90
CA ASN A 107 7.45 3.39 3.21
C ASN A 107 6.42 2.80 4.19
N GLY A 108 5.26 2.36 3.65
CA GLY A 108 4.26 1.60 4.39
C GLY A 108 2.99 2.38 4.75
N GLU A 109 2.88 3.65 4.35
CA GLU A 109 1.71 4.49 4.61
C GLU A 109 0.41 3.88 4.06
N ASP A 110 0.45 3.33 2.85
CA ASP A 110 -0.70 2.70 2.22
C ASP A 110 -1.13 1.43 2.96
N SER A 111 -0.14 0.62 3.34
CA SER A 111 -0.38 -0.59 4.14
C SER A 111 -1.01 -0.29 5.49
N LEU A 112 -0.53 0.77 6.15
CA LEU A 112 -1.07 1.23 7.43
C LEU A 112 -2.48 1.78 7.26
N PHE A 113 -2.73 2.59 6.23
CA PHE A 113 -4.05 3.14 5.97
C PHE A 113 -5.10 2.03 5.77
N ILE A 114 -4.80 1.02 4.92
CA ILE A 114 -5.70 -0.13 4.74
C ILE A 114 -5.86 -0.92 6.03
N HIS A 115 -4.78 -1.11 6.80
CA HIS A 115 -4.83 -1.79 8.10
C HIS A 115 -5.74 -1.04 9.09
N ASP A 116 -5.64 0.28 9.15
CA ASP A 116 -6.47 1.11 10.02
C ASP A 116 -7.93 1.11 9.59
N CYS A 117 -8.21 1.10 8.27
CA CYS A 117 -9.54 0.85 7.74
C CYS A 117 -10.11 -0.49 8.23
N LEU A 118 -9.33 -1.55 8.16
CA LEU A 118 -9.73 -2.89 8.63
C LEU A 118 -9.98 -2.91 10.14
N LYS A 119 -9.13 -2.25 10.95
CA LYS A 119 -9.29 -2.12 12.41
C LYS A 119 -10.54 -1.32 12.78
N ALA A 120 -10.86 -0.31 12.00
CA ALA A 120 -12.08 0.49 12.16
C ALA A 120 -13.36 -0.26 11.73
N GLY A 121 -13.23 -1.50 11.22
CA GLY A 121 -14.33 -2.37 10.82
C GLY A 121 -14.77 -2.21 9.36
N LEU A 122 -14.07 -1.42 8.55
CA LEU A 122 -14.41 -1.27 7.12
C LEU A 122 -14.30 -2.60 6.37
N LYS A 123 -15.20 -2.76 5.44
CA LYS A 123 -15.26 -3.90 4.53
C LYS A 123 -14.45 -3.60 3.28
N VAL A 124 -13.20 -4.08 3.25
CA VAL A 124 -12.25 -3.87 2.16
C VAL A 124 -12.20 -5.10 1.27
N TYR A 125 -12.35 -4.93 -0.05
CA TYR A 125 -12.28 -6.01 -1.03
C TYR A 125 -11.36 -5.64 -2.19
N SER A 126 -10.70 -6.64 -2.76
CA SER A 126 -10.07 -6.53 -4.06
C SER A 126 -11.04 -6.96 -5.16
N ILE A 127 -10.94 -6.32 -6.33
CA ILE A 127 -11.82 -6.55 -7.48
C ILE A 127 -10.97 -6.73 -8.75
N PRO A 128 -11.31 -7.67 -9.66
CA PRO A 128 -10.54 -7.91 -10.89
C PRO A 128 -10.90 -6.90 -11.99
N VAL A 129 -10.89 -5.62 -11.66
CA VAL A 129 -11.21 -4.51 -12.57
C VAL A 129 -9.99 -3.63 -12.70
N GLU A 130 -9.61 -3.37 -13.93
CA GLU A 130 -8.50 -2.50 -14.30
C GLU A 130 -8.99 -1.08 -14.57
N ILE A 131 -8.27 -0.09 -14.04
CA ILE A 131 -8.69 1.31 -14.11
C ILE A 131 -7.65 2.25 -14.75
N GLY A 132 -6.44 1.78 -15.02
CA GLY A 132 -5.40 2.64 -15.62
C GLY A 132 -4.01 2.04 -15.57
N GLU A 133 -3.04 2.88 -15.88
CA GLU A 133 -1.63 2.51 -15.90
C GLU A 133 -0.73 3.55 -15.25
N GLU A 134 0.38 3.09 -14.67
CA GLU A 134 1.44 3.94 -14.16
C GLU A 134 2.40 4.30 -15.29
N GLN A 135 2.64 5.60 -15.48
CA GLN A 135 3.63 6.09 -16.45
C GLN A 135 5.05 5.77 -15.96
N PRO A 136 5.91 5.24 -16.82
CA PRO A 136 7.27 4.91 -16.46
C PRO A 136 8.06 6.13 -16.01
N ARG A 137 8.53 6.13 -14.75
CA ARG A 137 9.46 7.13 -14.23
C ARG A 137 10.40 6.53 -13.19
N PRO A 138 11.59 7.12 -12.97
CA PRO A 138 12.44 6.73 -11.86
C PRO A 138 11.72 6.96 -10.51
N SER A 139 11.87 6.02 -9.58
CA SER A 139 11.36 6.22 -8.23
C SER A 139 12.11 7.34 -7.53
N THR A 140 11.39 8.27 -6.91
CA THR A 140 11.95 9.34 -6.07
C THR A 140 12.05 8.94 -4.60
N TRP A 141 11.52 7.78 -4.22
CA TRP A 141 11.40 7.35 -2.82
C TRP A 141 12.07 6.02 -2.51
N PHE A 142 12.27 5.15 -3.51
CA PHE A 142 12.92 3.87 -3.33
C PHE A 142 14.33 3.92 -3.94
N PHE A 143 15.34 3.85 -3.07
CA PHE A 143 16.76 3.90 -3.44
C PHE A 143 17.42 2.51 -3.39
N GLY A 144 16.64 1.46 -3.20
CA GLY A 144 17.12 0.09 -3.11
C GLY A 144 16.89 -0.55 -1.73
N PHE A 145 17.36 -1.79 -1.62
CA PHE A 145 17.28 -2.59 -0.40
C PHE A 145 18.48 -2.31 0.51
N ASP A 146 18.53 -1.11 1.09
CA ASP A 146 19.57 -0.70 2.05
C ASP A 146 19.22 -1.10 3.50
N ARG A 147 20.14 -0.85 4.42
CA ARG A 147 19.98 -1.14 5.85
C ARG A 147 18.78 -0.38 6.45
N LYS A 148 18.58 0.88 6.03
CA LYS A 148 17.46 1.71 6.49
C LYS A 148 16.12 1.13 6.01
N PHE A 149 16.04 0.69 4.76
CA PHE A 149 14.84 0.05 4.22
C PHE A 149 14.39 -1.15 5.08
N PHE A 150 15.32 -2.04 5.43
CA PHE A 150 14.97 -3.20 6.26
C PHE A 150 14.59 -2.81 7.69
N HIS A 151 15.28 -1.85 8.30
CA HIS A 151 14.90 -1.31 9.61
C HIS A 151 13.48 -0.73 9.58
N ASP A 152 13.18 0.18 8.64
CA ASP A 152 11.88 0.81 8.48
C ASP A 152 10.78 -0.23 8.21
N ARG A 153 11.10 -1.28 7.46
CA ARG A 153 10.21 -2.43 7.25
C ARG A 153 9.95 -3.20 8.54
N GLY A 154 10.93 -3.33 9.40
CA GLY A 154 10.77 -3.90 10.74
C GLY A 154 9.80 -3.10 11.60
N VAL A 155 9.99 -1.78 11.66
CA VAL A 155 9.08 -0.87 12.37
C VAL A 155 7.64 -0.97 11.83
N LEU A 156 7.49 -0.96 10.49
CA LEU A 156 6.18 -1.14 9.86
C LEU A 156 5.51 -2.45 10.28
N TYR A 157 6.27 -3.55 10.27
CA TYR A 157 5.73 -4.86 10.64
C TYR A 157 5.40 -4.96 12.13
N HIS A 158 6.16 -4.28 12.99
CA HIS A 158 5.80 -4.16 14.39
C HIS A 158 4.42 -3.51 14.57
N VAL A 159 4.16 -2.41 13.86
CA VAL A 159 2.87 -1.70 13.92
C VAL A 159 1.73 -2.53 13.31
N LEU A 160 1.97 -3.18 12.15
CA LEU A 160 0.95 -3.96 11.45
C LEU A 160 0.60 -5.29 12.15
N TYR A 161 1.60 -5.98 12.70
CA TYR A 161 1.48 -7.39 13.08
C TYR A 161 1.81 -7.67 14.56
N GLY A 162 2.31 -6.70 15.30
CA GLY A 162 2.63 -6.83 16.73
C GLY A 162 3.51 -8.06 16.98
N LYS A 163 3.04 -9.00 17.82
CA LYS A 163 3.78 -10.22 18.18
C LYS A 163 4.16 -11.13 16.98
N LEU A 164 3.50 -10.97 15.84
CA LEU A 164 3.80 -11.72 14.61
C LEU A 164 4.80 -11.00 13.69
N ALA A 165 5.27 -9.81 14.07
CA ALA A 165 6.15 -8.98 13.24
C ALA A 165 7.41 -9.73 12.76
N ALA A 166 8.10 -10.45 13.66
CA ALA A 166 9.30 -11.20 13.32
C ALA A 166 9.02 -12.32 12.29
N VAL A 167 7.89 -13.02 12.42
CA VAL A 167 7.48 -14.08 11.49
C VAL A 167 7.18 -13.50 10.10
N MET A 168 6.43 -12.40 10.06
CA MET A 168 6.09 -11.72 8.81
C MET A 168 7.32 -11.08 8.17
N GLY A 169 8.22 -10.53 8.98
CA GLY A 169 9.50 -10.01 8.54
C GLY A 169 10.41 -11.08 7.94
N PHE A 170 10.52 -12.23 8.57
CA PHE A 170 11.28 -13.35 8.03
C PHE A 170 10.71 -13.87 6.71
N ARG A 171 9.39 -14.00 6.60
CA ARG A 171 8.72 -14.33 5.33
C ARG A 171 9.03 -13.31 4.23
N PHE A 172 9.06 -12.02 4.56
CA PHE A 172 9.41 -10.95 3.62
C PHE A 172 10.87 -11.11 3.13
N LEU A 173 11.81 -11.35 4.05
CA LEU A 173 13.23 -11.58 3.71
C LEU A 173 13.41 -12.77 2.77
N LEU A 174 12.74 -13.89 3.05
CA LEU A 174 12.81 -15.07 2.19
C LEU A 174 12.27 -14.81 0.78
N LYS A 175 11.14 -14.09 0.68
CA LYS A 175 10.56 -13.74 -0.62
C LYS A 175 11.47 -12.82 -1.45
N ASN A 176 12.22 -11.95 -0.80
CA ASN A 176 13.08 -10.96 -1.46
C ASN A 176 14.57 -11.33 -1.47
N LYS A 177 14.91 -12.56 -1.12
CA LYS A 177 16.31 -13.00 -1.04
C LYS A 177 17.08 -12.82 -2.34
N SER A 178 16.45 -13.06 -3.49
CA SER A 178 17.06 -12.85 -4.81
C SER A 178 17.41 -11.38 -5.07
N ASN A 179 16.59 -10.46 -4.57
CA ASN A 179 16.76 -9.03 -4.78
C ASN A 179 17.90 -8.44 -3.94
N MET A 180 18.34 -9.14 -2.87
CA MET A 180 19.45 -8.70 -2.02
C MET A 180 20.83 -8.90 -2.68
N ASN A 181 20.91 -9.77 -3.70
CA ASN A 181 22.16 -10.05 -4.45
C ASN A 181 22.18 -9.33 -5.81
N SER A 182 21.26 -8.39 -6.05
CA SER A 182 21.11 -7.68 -7.33
C SER A 182 21.64 -6.25 -7.24
N GLU A 183 21.71 -5.57 -8.38
CA GLU A 183 21.99 -4.13 -8.49
C GLU A 183 21.02 -3.26 -7.64
N SER A 184 19.87 -3.82 -7.23
CA SER A 184 18.91 -3.15 -6.36
C SER A 184 19.34 -3.10 -4.87
N CYS A 185 20.50 -3.64 -4.51
CA CYS A 185 21.04 -3.62 -3.15
C CYS A 185 22.32 -2.76 -3.11
N PRO A 186 22.22 -1.44 -3.01
CA PRO A 186 23.35 -0.52 -3.13
C PRO A 186 24.44 -0.78 -2.07
N ASP A 187 24.06 -1.25 -0.89
CA ASP A 187 24.97 -1.56 0.23
C ASP A 187 25.56 -2.97 0.15
N GLY A 188 25.17 -3.78 -0.82
CA GLY A 188 25.62 -5.18 -0.92
C GLY A 188 25.31 -6.02 0.32
N LEU A 189 24.19 -5.74 1.02
CA LEU A 189 23.84 -6.40 2.27
C LEU A 189 23.69 -7.91 2.12
N THR A 190 24.31 -8.64 3.00
CA THR A 190 24.06 -10.07 3.17
C THR A 190 22.66 -10.31 3.77
N PHE A 191 22.14 -11.52 3.58
CA PHE A 191 20.85 -11.90 4.17
C PHE A 191 20.83 -11.71 5.71
N ASP A 192 21.94 -12.03 6.38
CA ASP A 192 22.03 -11.89 7.85
C ASP A 192 22.06 -10.43 8.29
N GLU A 193 22.69 -9.54 7.55
CA GLU A 193 22.68 -8.10 7.82
C GLU A 193 21.29 -7.48 7.59
N ALA A 194 20.63 -7.85 6.50
CA ALA A 194 19.25 -7.45 6.25
C ALA A 194 18.30 -7.94 7.36
N LYS A 195 18.46 -9.18 7.81
CA LYS A 195 17.74 -9.75 8.95
C LYS A 195 18.00 -8.98 10.24
N LYS A 196 19.27 -8.66 10.56
CA LYS A 196 19.60 -7.85 11.75
C LYS A 196 18.99 -6.47 11.69
N ALA A 197 19.04 -5.80 10.53
CA ALA A 197 18.45 -4.50 10.32
C ALA A 197 16.92 -4.54 10.51
N LEU A 198 16.25 -5.54 9.93
CA LEU A 198 14.80 -5.70 10.09
C LEU A 198 14.42 -5.97 11.56
N LEU A 199 15.11 -6.87 12.24
CA LEU A 199 14.85 -7.17 13.65
C LEU A 199 15.11 -5.98 14.58
N SER A 200 16.03 -5.08 14.23
CA SER A 200 16.27 -3.85 15.01
C SER A 200 15.13 -2.83 14.90
N GLY A 201 14.24 -2.99 13.94
CA GLY A 201 13.03 -2.18 13.79
C GLY A 201 11.79 -2.78 14.48
N ILE A 202 11.83 -4.07 14.85
CA ILE A 202 10.73 -4.77 15.53
C ILE A 202 10.82 -4.54 17.05
#